data_ff01f7d2b4549ade47d3ba09f7848e21
#
_entry.id   ff01f7d2b4549ade47d3ba09f7848e21
#
_cell.length_a   1.000
_cell.length_b   1.000
_cell.length_c   1.000
_cell.angle_alpha   90.00
_cell.angle_beta   90.00
_cell.angle_gamma   90.00
#
_symmetry.space_group_name_H-M   'P 1'
#
loop_
_entity.id
_entity.type
_entity.pdbx_description
1 polymer ?
#
loop_
_entity_poly.entity_id
_entity_poly.type
_entity_poly.pdbx_seq_one_letter_code
_entity_poly.pdbx_strand_id
1 'polypeptide(L)'
;MQRLRILVILILLSLMPLYSLAVLNEGQYAFRSLDINNGLSQNTVHAILQDKQGFMWFGTKDGLDRYDGISFRTFMKESGTLGNNFITSLYEDNLGQIWIGTDVGLYVYCPQMEKVRHFTLISNSNIDIDCTVNLITGDQKGGIWAVSYTHLRAHETRSN
;
A
#
# COMPACT_ATOMS: atom_id res chain seq x y z
N MET A 1 -45.15 34.91 -33.15
CA MET A 1 -45.08 33.99 -31.99
C MET A 1 -44.87 32.54 -32.41
N GLN A 2 -45.51 32.02 -33.44
CA GLN A 2 -45.38 30.61 -33.84
C GLN A 2 -43.98 30.25 -34.39
N ARG A 3 -43.36 31.14 -35.19
CA ARG A 3 -41.99 30.92 -35.70
C ARG A 3 -40.92 30.87 -34.61
N LEU A 4 -41.07 31.64 -33.52
CA LEU A 4 -40.16 31.63 -32.39
C LEU A 4 -40.25 30.30 -31.59
N ARG A 5 -41.47 29.76 -31.47
CA ARG A 5 -41.69 28.46 -30.79
C ARG A 5 -41.06 27.32 -31.58
N ILE A 6 -41.15 27.32 -32.90
CA ILE A 6 -40.53 26.32 -33.77
C ILE A 6 -38.99 26.38 -33.66
N LEU A 7 -38.42 27.59 -33.63
CA LEU A 7 -36.97 27.77 -33.49
C LEU A 7 -36.44 27.24 -32.16
N VAL A 8 -37.17 27.51 -31.08
CA VAL A 8 -36.79 26.98 -29.73
C VAL A 8 -36.87 25.46 -29.68
N ILE A 9 -37.88 24.85 -30.29
CA ILE A 9 -38.00 23.39 -30.36
C ILE A 9 -36.86 22.78 -31.18
N LEU A 10 -36.46 23.36 -32.28
CA LEU A 10 -35.35 22.89 -33.12
C LEU A 10 -34.01 22.99 -32.38
N ILE A 11 -33.77 24.04 -31.58
CA ILE A 11 -32.60 24.21 -30.76
C ILE A 11 -32.58 23.16 -29.64
N LEU A 12 -33.71 22.89 -28.97
CA LEU A 12 -33.80 21.86 -27.93
C LEU A 12 -33.60 20.46 -28.51
N LEU A 13 -34.10 20.16 -29.71
CA LEU A 13 -33.86 18.87 -30.38
C LEU A 13 -32.39 18.70 -30.81
N SER A 14 -31.70 19.78 -31.22
CA SER A 14 -30.28 19.72 -31.60
C SER A 14 -29.35 19.54 -30.40
N LEU A 15 -29.76 19.95 -29.19
CA LEU A 15 -29.02 19.78 -27.96
C LEU A 15 -29.20 18.38 -27.33
N MET A 16 -30.26 17.64 -27.68
CA MET A 16 -30.53 16.30 -27.16
C MET A 16 -29.39 15.27 -27.39
N PRO A 17 -28.73 15.20 -28.56
CA PRO A 17 -27.64 14.24 -28.76
C PRO A 17 -26.39 14.55 -27.95
N LEU A 18 -26.20 15.79 -27.50
CA LEU A 18 -25.04 16.11 -26.65
C LEU A 18 -25.15 15.54 -25.24
N TYR A 19 -26.33 15.31 -24.71
CA TYR A 19 -26.53 14.71 -23.41
C TYR A 19 -26.39 13.17 -23.41
N SER A 20 -26.61 12.53 -24.57
CA SER A 20 -26.52 11.06 -24.68
C SER A 20 -25.07 10.55 -24.84
N LEU A 21 -24.11 11.42 -25.24
CA LEU A 21 -22.70 11.03 -25.36
C LEU A 21 -21.94 11.02 -24.00
N ALA A 22 -22.51 11.66 -22.97
CA ALA A 22 -21.85 11.77 -21.66
C ALA A 22 -22.06 10.55 -20.75
N VAL A 23 -22.92 9.59 -21.11
CA VAL A 23 -23.34 8.49 -20.23
C VAL A 23 -22.64 7.16 -20.54
N LEU A 24 -21.83 7.06 -21.61
CA LEU A 24 -21.23 5.79 -22.04
C LEU A 24 -19.72 5.72 -21.82
N ASN A 25 -19.20 6.35 -20.78
CA ASN A 25 -17.85 6.03 -20.32
C ASN A 25 -17.95 5.07 -19.12
N GLU A 26 -18.53 3.89 -19.32
CA GLU A 26 -18.24 2.74 -18.47
C GLU A 26 -16.74 2.47 -18.65
N GLY A 27 -15.95 2.88 -17.63
CA GLY A 27 -14.51 2.65 -17.62
C GLY A 27 -14.24 1.18 -17.89
N GLN A 28 -13.72 0.86 -19.06
CA GLN A 28 -13.22 -0.50 -19.33
C GLN A 28 -12.06 -0.73 -18.37
N TYR A 29 -12.32 -1.51 -17.32
CA TYR A 29 -11.26 -1.98 -16.43
C TYR A 29 -10.39 -2.97 -17.18
N ALA A 30 -9.13 -2.61 -17.42
CA ALA A 30 -8.13 -3.52 -17.94
C ALA A 30 -7.43 -4.20 -16.75
N PHE A 31 -7.50 -5.52 -16.68
CA PHE A 31 -6.79 -6.30 -15.69
C PHE A 31 -5.43 -6.74 -16.25
N ARG A 32 -4.37 -6.54 -15.46
CA ARG A 32 -3.03 -7.06 -15.74
C ARG A 32 -2.61 -7.96 -14.59
N SER A 33 -2.17 -9.17 -14.90
CA SER A 33 -1.55 -10.06 -13.93
C SER A 33 -0.10 -9.69 -13.72
N LEU A 34 0.34 -9.66 -12.47
CA LEU A 34 1.74 -9.51 -12.07
C LEU A 34 2.13 -10.77 -11.29
N ASP A 35 3.16 -11.46 -11.76
CA ASP A 35 3.64 -12.72 -11.20
C ASP A 35 5.18 -12.77 -11.18
N ILE A 36 5.74 -13.92 -10.82
CA ILE A 36 7.19 -14.14 -10.80
C ILE A 36 7.85 -13.92 -12.17
N ASN A 37 7.14 -14.13 -13.28
CA ASN A 37 7.69 -13.88 -14.62
C ASN A 37 7.81 -12.38 -14.93
N ASN A 38 7.09 -11.55 -14.19
CA ASN A 38 7.16 -10.09 -14.27
C ASN A 38 8.19 -9.50 -13.27
N GLY A 39 8.78 -10.31 -12.39
CA GLY A 39 9.78 -9.90 -11.40
C GLY A 39 9.30 -9.85 -9.97
N LEU A 40 8.06 -10.29 -9.67
CA LEU A 40 7.59 -10.45 -8.30
C LEU A 40 8.41 -11.57 -7.61
N SER A 41 8.79 -11.37 -6.34
CA SER A 41 9.62 -12.33 -5.60
C SER A 41 8.91 -13.68 -5.40
N GLN A 42 7.58 -13.65 -5.17
CA GLN A 42 6.78 -14.86 -4.99
C GLN A 42 5.28 -14.57 -5.23
N ASN A 43 4.54 -15.53 -5.80
CA ASN A 43 3.13 -15.35 -6.17
C ASN A 43 2.16 -15.29 -4.96
N THR A 44 2.59 -15.72 -3.77
CA THR A 44 1.78 -15.61 -2.57
C THR A 44 1.99 -14.25 -1.94
N VAL A 45 1.07 -13.33 -2.20
CA VAL A 45 1.07 -11.97 -1.67
C VAL A 45 0.17 -11.91 -0.44
N HIS A 46 0.72 -11.46 0.70
CA HIS A 46 0.01 -11.34 1.98
C HIS A 46 -0.43 -9.89 2.26
N ALA A 47 0.33 -8.92 1.75
CA ALA A 47 0.05 -7.50 1.95
C ALA A 47 0.29 -6.70 0.67
N ILE A 48 -0.58 -5.73 0.43
CA ILE A 48 -0.46 -4.78 -0.70
C ILE A 48 -0.67 -3.38 -0.14
N LEU A 49 0.18 -2.45 -0.54
CA LEU A 49 0.11 -1.04 -0.16
C LEU A 49 0.48 -0.17 -1.36
N GLN A 50 -0.28 0.90 -1.61
CA GLN A 50 0.16 1.99 -2.48
C GLN A 50 0.64 3.14 -1.60
N ASP A 51 1.90 3.57 -1.78
CA ASP A 51 2.44 4.69 -1.03
C ASP A 51 2.04 6.04 -1.64
N LYS A 52 2.27 7.12 -0.89
CA LYS A 52 1.95 8.50 -1.31
C LYS A 52 2.74 8.97 -2.53
N GLN A 53 3.83 8.27 -2.89
CA GLN A 53 4.62 8.54 -4.08
C GLN A 53 4.07 7.81 -5.32
N GLY A 54 3.10 6.88 -5.11
CA GLY A 54 2.46 6.10 -6.16
C GLY A 54 3.09 4.73 -6.41
N PHE A 55 4.16 4.35 -5.69
CA PHE A 55 4.71 3.00 -5.77
C PHE A 55 3.76 1.99 -5.16
N MET A 56 3.66 0.81 -5.80
CA MET A 56 2.96 -0.33 -5.24
C MET A 56 3.95 -1.22 -4.48
N TRP A 57 3.59 -1.58 -3.26
CA TRP A 57 4.37 -2.48 -2.41
C TRP A 57 3.63 -3.79 -2.25
N PHE A 58 4.36 -4.89 -2.44
CA PHE A 58 3.85 -6.25 -2.33
C PHE A 58 4.66 -7.00 -1.28
N GLY A 59 4.02 -7.30 -0.16
CA GLY A 59 4.59 -8.18 0.85
C GLY A 59 4.29 -9.63 0.50
N THR A 60 5.32 -10.40 0.17
CA THR A 60 5.18 -11.79 -0.24
C THR A 60 5.69 -12.76 0.82
N LYS A 61 5.56 -14.06 0.54
CA LYS A 61 6.15 -15.11 1.36
C LYS A 61 7.68 -15.12 1.28
N ASP A 62 8.27 -14.51 0.25
CA ASP A 62 9.71 -14.58 -0.03
C ASP A 62 10.32 -13.23 -0.42
N GLY A 63 9.91 -12.18 0.25
CA GLY A 63 10.46 -10.85 0.10
C GLY A 63 9.43 -9.73 0.04
N LEU A 64 9.94 -8.51 0.08
CA LEU A 64 9.19 -7.29 -0.13
C LEU A 64 9.53 -6.73 -1.49
N ASP A 65 8.53 -6.50 -2.32
CA ASP A 65 8.68 -5.95 -3.66
C ASP A 65 8.08 -4.56 -3.75
N ARG A 66 8.83 -3.62 -4.34
CA ARG A 66 8.34 -2.29 -4.74
C ARG A 66 8.24 -2.21 -6.25
N TYR A 67 7.07 -1.87 -6.76
CA TYR A 67 6.76 -1.74 -8.18
C TYR A 67 6.53 -0.28 -8.56
N ASP A 68 7.22 0.19 -9.59
CA ASP A 68 7.14 1.57 -10.09
C ASP A 68 6.18 1.74 -11.28
N GLY A 69 5.45 0.68 -11.67
CA GLY A 69 4.62 0.63 -12.87
C GLY A 69 5.29 -0.07 -14.04
N ILE A 70 6.62 -0.28 -14.01
CA ILE A 70 7.43 -0.87 -15.06
C ILE A 70 8.21 -2.08 -14.54
N SER A 71 8.91 -1.91 -13.41
CA SER A 71 9.85 -2.88 -12.86
C SER A 71 9.67 -3.09 -11.36
N PHE A 72 10.15 -4.23 -10.87
CA PHE A 72 10.19 -4.56 -9.47
C PHE A 72 11.58 -4.29 -8.88
N ARG A 73 11.61 -3.71 -7.68
CA ARG A 73 12.79 -3.70 -6.80
C ARG A 73 12.48 -4.56 -5.59
N THR A 74 13.25 -5.62 -5.40
CA THR A 74 13.04 -6.60 -4.34
C THR A 74 13.99 -6.38 -3.17
N PHE A 75 13.46 -6.50 -1.96
CA PHE A 75 14.20 -6.47 -0.69
C PHE A 75 14.09 -7.86 -0.05
N MET A 76 15.23 -8.48 0.21
CA MET A 76 15.34 -9.84 0.73
C MET A 76 16.42 -9.95 1.80
N LYS A 77 16.34 -11.00 2.62
CA LYS A 77 17.36 -11.33 3.62
C LYS A 77 18.70 -11.67 2.97
N GLU A 78 18.69 -12.41 1.90
CA GLU A 78 19.87 -12.87 1.15
C GLU A 78 20.66 -11.70 0.56
N SER A 79 19.97 -10.62 0.17
CA SER A 79 20.61 -9.38 -0.30
C SER A 79 21.08 -8.47 0.84
N GLY A 80 20.82 -8.85 2.10
CA GLY A 80 21.14 -8.04 3.28
C GLY A 80 20.28 -6.78 3.43
N THR A 81 19.19 -6.67 2.65
CA THR A 81 18.30 -5.51 2.65
C THR A 81 17.13 -5.66 3.60
N LEU A 82 16.80 -6.88 4.02
CA LEU A 82 15.72 -7.22 4.94
C LEU A 82 16.22 -8.31 5.90
N GLY A 83 15.66 -8.40 7.11
CA GLY A 83 16.07 -9.44 8.07
C GLY A 83 15.25 -10.73 8.00
N ASN A 84 14.04 -10.65 7.43
CA ASN A 84 13.16 -11.80 7.24
C ASN A 84 12.34 -11.62 5.96
N ASN A 85 12.18 -12.70 5.17
CA ASN A 85 11.52 -12.66 3.88
C ASN A 85 10.00 -12.79 3.95
N PHE A 86 9.46 -13.38 5.01
CA PHE A 86 8.01 -13.59 5.11
C PHE A 86 7.33 -12.30 5.59
N ILE A 87 6.76 -11.56 4.64
CA ILE A 87 6.08 -10.29 4.92
C ILE A 87 4.62 -10.58 5.24
N THR A 88 4.14 -10.07 6.36
CA THR A 88 2.78 -10.29 6.88
C THR A 88 1.88 -9.08 6.72
N SER A 89 2.45 -7.87 6.91
CA SER A 89 1.68 -6.62 6.87
C SER A 89 2.52 -5.43 6.45
N LEU A 90 1.87 -4.43 5.88
CA LEU A 90 2.48 -3.17 5.41
C LEU A 90 1.63 -1.98 5.88
N TYR A 91 2.28 -0.89 6.26
CA TYR A 91 1.63 0.36 6.61
C TYR A 91 2.53 1.55 6.28
N GLU A 92 1.98 2.61 5.66
CA GLU A 92 2.69 3.88 5.44
C GLU A 92 2.29 4.89 6.51
N ASP A 93 3.28 5.47 7.19
CA ASP A 93 3.06 6.50 8.20
C ASP A 93 2.93 7.91 7.61
N ASN A 94 2.74 8.89 8.50
CA ASN A 94 2.60 10.29 8.11
C ASN A 94 3.89 10.88 7.54
N LEU A 95 5.05 10.29 7.83
CA LEU A 95 6.36 10.69 7.34
C LEU A 95 6.72 10.02 6.01
N GLY A 96 5.84 9.15 5.48
CA GLY A 96 6.08 8.37 4.26
C GLY A 96 7.03 7.19 4.47
N GLN A 97 7.26 6.76 5.71
CA GLN A 97 8.01 5.55 6.01
C GLN A 97 7.09 4.34 5.86
N ILE A 98 7.60 3.25 5.28
CA ILE A 98 6.84 2.00 5.15
C ILE A 98 7.22 1.08 6.30
N TRP A 99 6.26 0.81 7.16
CA TRP A 99 6.37 -0.16 8.24
C TRP A 99 6.06 -1.55 7.71
N ILE A 100 6.93 -2.50 8.00
CA ILE A 100 6.96 -3.84 7.41
C ILE A 100 6.90 -4.85 8.55
N GLY A 101 5.77 -5.53 8.68
CA GLY A 101 5.61 -6.66 9.58
C GLY A 101 6.11 -7.93 8.92
N THR A 102 6.82 -8.75 9.66
CA THR A 102 7.35 -10.03 9.21
C THR A 102 7.02 -11.14 10.20
N ASP A 103 7.34 -12.36 9.83
CA ASP A 103 7.25 -13.53 10.72
C ASP A 103 8.19 -13.42 11.94
N VAL A 104 9.28 -12.66 11.78
CA VAL A 104 10.25 -12.39 12.86
C VAL A 104 10.60 -10.89 12.84
N GLY A 105 9.85 -10.12 13.63
CA GLY A 105 10.15 -8.73 13.89
C GLY A 105 9.47 -7.70 12.98
N LEU A 106 9.75 -6.45 13.32
CA LEU A 106 9.23 -5.26 12.67
C LEU A 106 10.37 -4.50 11.98
N TYR A 107 10.14 -4.06 10.76
CA TYR A 107 11.11 -3.31 9.95
C TYR A 107 10.51 -2.01 9.46
N VAL A 108 11.36 -1.04 9.11
CA VAL A 108 10.96 0.25 8.56
C VAL A 108 11.82 0.57 7.35
N TYR A 109 11.18 0.78 6.21
CA TYR A 109 11.82 1.36 5.04
C TYR A 109 11.77 2.89 5.14
N CYS A 110 12.93 3.52 5.02
CA CYS A 110 13.09 4.97 5.02
C CYS A 110 13.36 5.46 3.59
N PRO A 111 12.41 6.17 2.95
CA PRO A 111 12.55 6.62 1.56
C PRO A 111 13.78 7.50 1.34
N GLN A 112 14.12 8.39 2.30
CA GLN A 112 15.24 9.32 2.19
C GLN A 112 16.60 8.62 2.14
N MET A 113 16.70 7.43 2.72
CA MET A 113 17.94 6.62 2.73
C MET A 113 17.86 5.44 1.76
N GLU A 114 16.69 5.18 1.19
CA GLU A 114 16.38 3.99 0.40
C GLU A 114 16.78 2.66 1.06
N LYS A 115 16.65 2.59 2.40
CA LYS A 115 17.07 1.45 3.22
C LYS A 115 15.96 0.96 4.12
N VAL A 116 15.93 -0.35 4.30
CA VAL A 116 15.16 -1.01 5.36
C VAL A 116 16.03 -1.12 6.60
N ARG A 117 15.44 -0.88 7.77
CA ARG A 117 16.09 -1.04 9.08
C ARG A 117 15.21 -1.89 9.97
N HIS A 118 15.82 -2.72 10.79
CA HIS A 118 15.14 -3.40 11.88
C HIS A 118 14.68 -2.37 12.92
N PHE A 119 13.43 -2.46 13.31
CA PHE A 119 12.89 -1.60 14.36
C PHE A 119 13.09 -2.28 15.72
N THR A 120 13.84 -1.63 16.59
CA THR A 120 14.10 -2.10 17.96
C THR A 120 13.53 -1.07 18.92
N LEU A 121 12.67 -1.49 19.86
CA LEU A 121 12.24 -0.60 20.95
C LEU A 121 13.40 -0.40 21.94
N ILE A 122 13.82 0.85 22.11
CA ILE A 122 14.67 1.24 23.22
C ILE A 122 13.74 1.47 24.42
N SER A 123 13.39 0.39 25.10
CA SER A 123 12.56 0.46 26.31
C SER A 123 13.25 -0.32 27.43
N ASN A 124 13.11 0.19 28.67
CA ASN A 124 13.56 -0.51 29.90
C ASN A 124 12.74 -1.78 30.22
N SER A 125 11.76 -2.10 29.40
CA SER A 125 10.99 -3.36 29.45
C SER A 125 11.56 -4.31 28.39
N ASN A 126 11.84 -5.55 28.78
CA ASN A 126 12.21 -6.66 27.87
C ASN A 126 11.02 -7.00 26.94
N ILE A 127 10.69 -6.10 26.02
CA ILE A 127 9.71 -6.36 24.97
C ILE A 127 10.50 -6.91 23.78
N ASP A 128 10.43 -8.22 23.63
CA ASP A 128 10.96 -8.91 22.48
C ASP A 128 10.04 -8.60 21.27
N ILE A 129 10.57 -7.86 20.27
CA ILE A 129 9.86 -7.56 19.03
C ILE A 129 10.18 -8.62 17.97
N ASP A 130 11.04 -9.57 18.27
CA ASP A 130 11.35 -10.71 17.40
C ASP A 130 10.22 -11.76 17.42
N CYS A 131 8.98 -11.27 17.30
CA CYS A 131 7.77 -12.06 17.19
C CYS A 131 7.06 -11.76 15.86
N THR A 132 6.19 -12.67 15.43
CA THR A 132 5.36 -12.48 14.25
C THR A 132 4.48 -11.22 14.38
N VAL A 133 4.62 -10.28 13.47
CA VAL A 133 3.78 -9.08 13.39
C VAL A 133 2.67 -9.31 12.39
N ASN A 134 1.44 -9.51 12.85
CA ASN A 134 0.32 -9.88 11.99
C ASN A 134 -0.38 -8.68 11.35
N LEU A 135 -0.39 -7.54 12.03
CA LEU A 135 -1.06 -6.33 11.56
C LEU A 135 -0.30 -5.10 12.02
N ILE A 136 -0.20 -4.12 11.14
CA ILE A 136 0.28 -2.78 11.46
C ILE A 136 -0.78 -1.78 11.04
N THR A 137 -1.04 -0.80 11.90
CA THR A 137 -1.94 0.32 11.62
C THR A 137 -1.46 1.57 12.35
N GLY A 138 -1.92 2.74 11.93
CA GLY A 138 -1.62 4.00 12.60
C GLY A 138 -2.87 4.67 13.13
N ASP A 139 -2.68 5.57 14.10
CA ASP A 139 -3.74 6.45 14.56
C ASP A 139 -3.59 7.86 13.95
N GLN A 140 -4.62 8.71 14.15
CA GLN A 140 -4.62 10.10 13.66
C GLN A 140 -3.60 10.99 14.36
N LYS A 141 -2.97 10.53 15.45
CA LYS A 141 -1.99 11.26 16.25
C LYS A 141 -0.55 10.88 15.91
N GLY A 142 -0.36 9.99 14.92
CA GLY A 142 0.95 9.50 14.48
C GLY A 142 1.47 8.31 15.31
N GLY A 143 0.66 7.70 16.15
CA GLY A 143 0.98 6.45 16.82
C GLY A 143 0.93 5.27 15.84
N ILE A 144 1.88 4.33 15.97
CA ILE A 144 1.93 3.08 15.19
C ILE A 144 1.58 1.93 16.12
N TRP A 145 0.63 1.12 15.67
CA TRP A 145 0.14 -0.07 16.38
C TRP A 145 0.58 -1.31 15.62
N ALA A 146 1.36 -2.16 16.26
CA ALA A 146 1.75 -3.47 15.73
C ALA A 146 1.16 -4.57 16.62
N VAL A 147 0.48 -5.54 15.99
CA VAL A 147 -0.23 -6.63 16.68
C VAL A 147 0.45 -7.95 16.39
N SER A 148 0.75 -8.68 17.47
CA SER A 148 1.24 -10.06 17.43
C SER A 148 0.28 -11.01 18.14
N TYR A 149 0.10 -12.23 17.63
CA TYR A 149 -0.77 -13.24 18.26
C TYR A 149 -0.13 -13.96 19.45
N THR A 150 1.18 -13.84 19.67
CA THR A 150 1.86 -14.60 20.74
C THR A 150 1.53 -14.09 22.14
N HIS A 151 1.08 -12.83 22.29
CA HIS A 151 0.47 -12.32 23.52
C HIS A 151 -0.43 -11.13 23.19
N LEU A 152 -1.68 -11.15 23.63
CA LEU A 152 -2.61 -10.01 23.66
C LEU A 152 -2.08 -8.93 24.63
N ARG A 153 -1.00 -8.25 24.28
CA ARG A 153 -0.56 -7.01 24.88
C ARG A 153 -0.48 -5.94 23.80
N ALA A 154 -1.53 -5.12 23.74
CA ALA A 154 -1.46 -3.85 23.04
C ALA A 154 -0.45 -2.97 23.78
N HIS A 155 0.67 -2.65 23.15
CA HIS A 155 1.62 -1.66 23.64
C HIS A 155 1.48 -0.39 22.81
N GLU A 156 1.00 0.64 23.48
CA GLU A 156 0.96 2.01 22.96
C GLU A 156 2.39 2.55 22.94
N THR A 157 2.98 2.70 21.76
CA THR A 157 4.23 3.47 21.59
C THR A 157 3.87 4.90 21.30
N ARG A 158 3.73 5.72 22.35
CA ARG A 158 3.75 7.18 22.19
C ARG A 158 5.20 7.60 21.93
N SER A 159 5.47 8.04 20.71
CA SER A 159 6.65 8.85 20.46
C SER A 159 6.35 10.29 20.90
N ASN A 160 7.02 10.76 21.94
CA ASN A 160 7.10 12.18 22.26
C ASN A 160 8.05 12.87 21.29
#